data_377456218e1630bd1dd0d09c9ed6d9cf
#
_entry.id   377456218e1630bd1dd0d09c9ed6d9cf
#
_cell.length_a   1.000
_cell.length_b   1.000
_cell.length_c   1.000
_cell.angle_alpha   90.00
_cell.angle_beta   90.00
_cell.angle_gamma   90.00
#
_symmetry.space_group_name_H-M   'P 1'
#
loop_
_entity.id
_entity.type
_entity.pdbx_description
1 polymer ?
#
loop_
_entity_poly.entity_id
_entity_poly.type
_entity_poly.pdbx_seq_one_letter_code
_entity_poly.pdbx_strand_id
1 'polypeptide(L)'
;MSQEAQYWEWGSEAERPRLLHSMIRVADLDRALDFYCSKLGMNLLSRVDIEAGKFSIAFVSFGTDYYAGAIELTHNWEHPSNQSGYSHGTGYGHVAIGIPDLAGTCAKLQAAGVEIITAPKRLLPSAPALAFIKDPDGYNIELIQTSRRYPIPGL
;
A
#
# COMPACT_ATOMS: atom_id res chain seq x y z
N MET A 1 14.79 12.73 20.72
CA MET A 1 14.10 11.43 20.88
C MET A 1 14.51 10.57 19.70
N SER A 2 14.91 9.31 19.94
CA SER A 2 15.27 8.39 18.84
C SER A 2 14.02 8.13 17.98
N GLN A 3 14.19 7.89 16.67
CA GLN A 3 13.11 7.52 15.76
C GLN A 3 12.29 6.31 16.27
N GLU A 4 12.93 5.41 17.03
CA GLU A 4 12.30 4.25 17.67
C GLU A 4 11.28 4.62 18.76
N ALA A 5 11.51 5.66 19.55
CA ALA A 5 10.59 6.05 20.63
C ALA A 5 9.30 6.65 20.06
N GLN A 6 9.40 7.43 18.99
CA GLN A 6 8.24 8.06 18.34
C GLN A 6 7.30 7.04 17.67
N TYR A 7 7.81 5.87 17.31
CA TYR A 7 7.06 4.79 16.67
C TYR A 7 5.95 4.20 17.55
N TRP A 8 6.13 4.19 18.88
CA TRP A 8 5.22 3.60 19.86
C TRP A 8 4.40 4.62 20.65
N GLU A 9 4.42 5.88 20.25
CA GLU A 9 3.62 6.93 20.89
C GLU A 9 2.23 7.00 20.25
N TRP A 10 1.22 6.57 21.01
CA TRP A 10 -0.17 6.48 20.54
C TRP A 10 -1.04 7.68 20.95
N GLY A 11 -0.50 8.61 21.75
CA GLY A 11 -1.19 9.80 22.19
C GLY A 11 -2.51 9.51 22.92
N SER A 12 -3.46 10.41 22.80
CA SER A 12 -4.78 10.32 23.48
C SER A 12 -5.67 9.19 22.94
N GLU A 13 -5.34 8.60 21.80
CA GLU A 13 -6.10 7.50 21.21
C GLU A 13 -5.62 6.10 21.64
N ALA A 14 -4.67 6.04 22.60
CA ALA A 14 -4.10 4.78 23.08
C ALA A 14 -5.15 3.81 23.66
N GLU A 15 -6.18 4.35 24.30
CA GLU A 15 -7.25 3.56 24.95
C GLU A 15 -8.31 3.02 23.98
N ARG A 16 -8.21 3.35 22.69
CA ARG A 16 -9.22 2.99 21.69
C ARG A 16 -8.73 1.87 20.79
N PRO A 17 -9.37 0.68 20.79
CA PRO A 17 -9.06 -0.36 19.82
C PRO A 17 -9.30 0.11 18.39
N ARG A 18 -8.35 -0.18 17.48
CA ARG A 18 -8.44 0.16 16.06
C ARG A 18 -7.53 -0.74 15.22
N LEU A 19 -7.80 -0.84 13.94
CA LEU A 19 -6.88 -1.45 13.01
C LEU A 19 -5.68 -0.50 12.81
N LEU A 20 -4.47 -0.98 13.09
CA LEU A 20 -3.23 -0.19 12.95
C LEU A 20 -2.64 -0.35 11.57
N HIS A 21 -2.36 -1.58 11.17
CA HIS A 21 -1.75 -1.87 9.89
C HIS A 21 -2.09 -3.28 9.39
N SER A 22 -1.83 -3.49 8.11
CA SER A 22 -1.70 -4.80 7.49
C SER A 22 -0.26 -4.98 7.05
N MET A 23 0.33 -6.16 7.25
CA MET A 23 1.73 -6.43 6.90
C MET A 23 1.82 -7.27 5.63
N ILE A 24 2.74 -6.89 4.75
CA ILE A 24 3.16 -7.68 3.60
C ILE A 24 4.69 -7.81 3.56
N ARG A 25 5.18 -8.94 3.08
CA ARG A 25 6.61 -9.15 2.87
C ARG A 25 7.02 -8.71 1.48
N VAL A 26 8.12 -7.96 1.40
CA VAL A 26 8.66 -7.43 0.15
C VAL A 26 10.09 -7.95 -0.07
N ALA A 27 10.42 -8.29 -1.31
CA ALA A 27 11.75 -8.79 -1.65
C ALA A 27 12.83 -7.70 -1.62
N ASP A 28 12.41 -6.44 -1.87
CA ASP A 28 13.30 -5.27 -1.89
C ASP A 28 12.53 -4.07 -1.32
N LEU A 29 13.01 -3.54 -0.18
CA LEU A 29 12.30 -2.47 0.53
C LEU A 29 12.35 -1.14 -0.22
N ASP A 30 13.46 -0.82 -0.88
CA ASP A 30 13.59 0.45 -1.62
C ASP A 30 12.70 0.44 -2.88
N ARG A 31 12.61 -0.69 -3.57
CA ARG A 31 11.68 -0.87 -4.69
C ARG A 31 10.22 -0.77 -4.24
N ALA A 32 9.88 -1.35 -3.10
CA ALA A 32 8.54 -1.23 -2.53
C ALA A 32 8.22 0.22 -2.14
N LEU A 33 9.16 0.93 -1.50
CA LEU A 33 8.99 2.34 -1.14
C LEU A 33 8.85 3.25 -2.36
N ASP A 34 9.57 2.99 -3.45
CA ASP A 34 9.36 3.71 -4.71
C ASP A 34 7.93 3.55 -5.23
N PHE A 35 7.39 2.33 -5.14
CA PHE A 35 6.02 2.07 -5.55
C PHE A 35 5.00 2.76 -4.62
N TYR A 36 5.04 2.48 -3.32
CA TYR A 36 4.04 2.97 -2.39
C TYR A 36 4.13 4.47 -2.13
N CYS A 37 5.35 5.03 -2.04
CA CYS A 37 5.54 6.46 -1.77
C CYS A 37 5.61 7.29 -3.06
N SER A 38 6.51 6.95 -4.00
CA SER A 38 6.73 7.79 -5.18
C SER A 38 5.59 7.68 -6.21
N LYS A 39 5.08 6.45 -6.48
CA LYS A 39 4.05 6.22 -7.50
C LYS A 39 2.63 6.34 -6.97
N LEU A 40 2.32 5.71 -5.82
CA LEU A 40 1.00 5.79 -5.18
C LEU A 40 0.78 7.05 -4.34
N GLY A 41 1.84 7.72 -3.89
CA GLY A 41 1.76 8.97 -3.13
C GLY A 41 1.53 8.79 -1.63
N MET A 42 1.86 7.63 -1.06
CA MET A 42 1.85 7.43 0.38
C MET A 42 3.03 8.12 1.06
N ASN A 43 2.87 8.46 2.34
CA ASN A 43 3.92 8.97 3.20
C ASN A 43 4.66 7.81 3.86
N LEU A 44 5.99 7.89 3.91
CA LEU A 44 6.80 7.02 4.77
C LEU A 44 6.70 7.54 6.20
N LEU A 45 6.05 6.78 7.08
CA LEU A 45 5.90 7.15 8.49
C LEU A 45 7.15 6.81 9.31
N SER A 46 7.72 5.63 9.07
CA SER A 46 8.97 5.19 9.70
C SER A 46 9.64 4.08 8.91
N ARG A 47 10.96 3.94 9.10
CA ARG A 47 11.77 2.82 8.61
C ARG A 47 12.73 2.42 9.71
N VAL A 48 12.77 1.15 10.06
CA VAL A 48 13.58 0.62 11.16
C VAL A 48 14.22 -0.71 10.74
N ASP A 49 15.49 -0.88 11.08
CA ASP A 49 16.22 -2.13 10.93
C ASP A 49 16.23 -2.89 12.26
N ILE A 50 15.79 -4.13 12.24
CA ILE A 50 15.71 -5.02 13.41
C ILE A 50 16.84 -6.04 13.32
N GLU A 51 18.01 -5.67 13.84
CA GLU A 51 19.22 -6.49 13.78
C GLU A 51 19.05 -7.88 14.39
N ALA A 52 18.38 -7.98 15.53
CA ALA A 52 18.14 -9.24 16.21
C ALA A 52 17.26 -10.21 15.39
N GLY A 53 16.39 -9.68 14.56
CA GLY A 53 15.47 -10.45 13.70
C GLY A 53 15.93 -10.59 12.26
N LYS A 54 17.01 -9.89 11.86
CA LYS A 54 17.50 -9.84 10.48
C LYS A 54 16.44 -9.43 9.46
N PHE A 55 15.72 -8.38 9.77
CA PHE A 55 14.73 -7.80 8.86
C PHE A 55 14.63 -6.28 9.01
N SER A 56 14.17 -5.62 7.97
CA SER A 56 13.82 -4.19 7.96
C SER A 56 12.31 -4.03 7.81
N ILE A 57 11.75 -3.05 8.49
CA ILE A 57 10.34 -2.68 8.35
C ILE A 57 10.20 -1.22 7.93
N ALA A 58 9.18 -0.93 7.15
CA ALA A 58 8.76 0.42 6.84
C ALA A 58 7.23 0.51 6.91
N PHE A 59 6.72 1.60 7.48
CA PHE A 59 5.29 1.87 7.51
C PHE A 59 4.95 2.99 6.53
N VAL A 60 3.99 2.73 5.67
CA VAL A 60 3.49 3.70 4.69
C VAL A 60 2.00 3.94 4.88
N SER A 61 1.56 5.19 4.72
CA SER A 61 0.16 5.60 4.90
C SER A 61 -0.15 6.82 4.04
N PHE A 62 -1.42 7.06 3.71
CA PHE A 62 -1.87 8.33 3.14
C PHE A 62 -2.00 9.43 4.20
N GLY A 63 -2.08 9.07 5.48
CA GLY A 63 -2.00 10.01 6.61
C GLY A 63 -0.56 10.33 6.98
N THR A 64 -0.41 11.24 7.94
CA THR A 64 0.88 11.61 8.54
C THR A 64 1.17 10.86 9.83
N ASP A 65 0.25 9.99 10.23
CA ASP A 65 0.31 9.17 11.44
C ASP A 65 -0.34 7.79 11.21
N TYR A 66 -0.29 6.93 12.21
CA TYR A 66 -0.87 5.57 12.17
C TYR A 66 -2.39 5.53 12.28
N TYR A 67 -3.06 6.64 12.59
CA TYR A 67 -4.50 6.67 12.79
C TYR A 67 -5.29 6.51 11.50
N ALA A 68 -4.68 6.88 10.38
CA ALA A 68 -5.28 6.71 9.05
C ALA A 68 -5.19 5.28 8.49
N GLY A 69 -4.60 4.35 9.27
CA GLY A 69 -4.24 3.02 8.81
C GLY A 69 -2.95 3.03 8.00
N ALA A 70 -2.19 1.95 8.10
CA ALA A 70 -0.90 1.82 7.45
C ALA A 70 -0.72 0.45 6.79
N ILE A 71 0.22 0.36 5.88
CA ILE A 71 0.79 -0.90 5.41
C ILE A 71 2.20 -1.02 6.01
N GLU A 72 2.47 -2.15 6.68
CA GLU A 72 3.82 -2.52 7.09
C GLU A 72 4.48 -3.31 5.96
N LEU A 73 5.57 -2.78 5.44
CA LEU A 73 6.43 -3.43 4.47
C LEU A 73 7.59 -4.10 5.21
N THR A 74 7.68 -5.42 5.17
CA THR A 74 8.73 -6.18 5.86
C THR A 74 9.66 -6.83 4.86
N HIS A 75 10.95 -6.50 4.93
CA HIS A 75 12.02 -7.12 4.14
C HIS A 75 12.89 -7.99 5.03
N ASN A 76 12.90 -9.30 4.82
CA ASN A 76 13.81 -10.23 5.49
C ASN A 76 15.17 -10.21 4.79
N TRP A 77 16.26 -9.96 5.50
CA TRP A 77 17.59 -9.79 4.91
C TRP A 77 18.13 -11.04 4.24
N GLU A 78 17.72 -12.22 4.71
CA GLU A 78 18.09 -13.50 4.09
C GLU A 78 17.29 -13.83 2.83
N HIS A 79 16.23 -13.05 2.53
CA HIS A 79 15.47 -13.22 1.29
C HIS A 79 16.23 -12.56 0.14
N PRO A 80 16.75 -13.31 -0.84
CA PRO A 80 17.48 -12.73 -1.95
C PRO A 80 16.55 -11.85 -2.80
N SER A 81 16.93 -10.60 -3.02
CA SER A 81 16.19 -9.63 -3.84
C SER A 81 16.04 -10.05 -5.32
N ASN A 82 16.85 -11.03 -5.76
CA ASN A 82 16.84 -11.58 -7.13
C ASN A 82 15.93 -12.81 -7.29
N GLN A 83 15.32 -13.30 -6.20
CA GLN A 83 14.32 -14.37 -6.30
C GLN A 83 12.94 -13.80 -6.69
N SER A 84 12.18 -14.59 -7.44
CA SER A 84 10.75 -14.33 -7.66
C SER A 84 10.05 -14.28 -6.30
N GLY A 85 9.60 -13.15 -5.89
CA GLY A 85 8.86 -12.77 -4.70
C GLY A 85 8.41 -13.87 -3.72
N TYR A 86 7.68 -13.47 -2.72
CA TYR A 86 7.05 -14.40 -1.78
C TYR A 86 5.85 -15.10 -2.42
N SER A 87 5.58 -16.35 -2.01
CA SER A 87 4.35 -17.05 -2.40
C SER A 87 3.16 -16.44 -1.66
N HIS A 88 2.13 -16.03 -2.38
CA HIS A 88 0.91 -15.48 -1.80
C HIS A 88 -0.12 -16.56 -1.48
N GLY A 89 0.05 -17.78 -2.02
CA GLY A 89 -0.91 -18.86 -1.87
C GLY A 89 -2.30 -18.49 -2.41
N THR A 90 -3.33 -19.06 -1.79
CA THR A 90 -4.74 -18.80 -2.12
C THR A 90 -5.46 -17.96 -1.06
N GLY A 91 -4.78 -17.60 0.02
CA GLY A 91 -5.37 -16.87 1.15
C GLY A 91 -5.30 -15.35 1.05
N TYR A 92 -4.33 -14.80 0.29
CA TYR A 92 -4.24 -13.36 0.06
C TYR A 92 -5.22 -12.95 -1.04
N GLY A 93 -5.99 -11.90 -0.79
CA GLY A 93 -6.85 -11.27 -1.79
C GLY A 93 -6.22 -9.96 -2.29
N HIS A 94 -6.50 -8.87 -1.60
CA HIS A 94 -6.00 -7.54 -1.93
C HIS A 94 -6.06 -6.60 -0.72
N VAL A 95 -5.37 -5.48 -0.85
CA VAL A 95 -5.59 -4.28 -0.03
C VAL A 95 -6.36 -3.30 -0.88
N ALA A 96 -7.43 -2.69 -0.32
CA ALA A 96 -8.21 -1.68 -1.03
C ALA A 96 -7.79 -0.26 -0.62
N ILE A 97 -7.67 0.62 -1.62
CA ILE A 97 -7.28 2.03 -1.46
C ILE A 97 -8.36 2.91 -2.11
N GLY A 98 -8.89 3.86 -1.34
CA GLY A 98 -9.80 4.87 -1.86
C GLY A 98 -9.06 5.93 -2.66
N ILE A 99 -9.45 6.15 -3.91
CA ILE A 99 -8.84 7.10 -4.84
C ILE A 99 -9.89 8.09 -5.34
N PRO A 100 -9.68 9.40 -5.18
CA PRO A 100 -10.65 10.40 -5.68
C PRO A 100 -10.85 10.36 -7.19
N ASP A 101 -9.76 10.37 -7.98
CA ASP A 101 -9.72 10.31 -9.44
C ASP A 101 -9.13 8.98 -9.91
N LEU A 102 -9.95 7.97 -10.05
CA LEU A 102 -9.52 6.63 -10.40
C LEU A 102 -8.92 6.57 -11.81
N ALA A 103 -9.57 7.17 -12.80
CA ALA A 103 -9.10 7.13 -14.19
C ALA A 103 -7.77 7.86 -14.35
N GLY A 104 -7.65 9.07 -13.79
CA GLY A 104 -6.40 9.83 -13.81
C GLY A 104 -5.27 9.13 -13.06
N THR A 105 -5.58 8.51 -11.93
CA THR A 105 -4.59 7.73 -11.17
C THR A 105 -4.12 6.51 -11.94
N CYS A 106 -5.01 5.73 -12.55
CA CYS A 106 -4.65 4.58 -13.38
C CYS A 106 -3.75 5.00 -14.56
N ALA A 107 -4.08 6.11 -15.23
CA ALA A 107 -3.28 6.62 -16.33
C ALA A 107 -1.85 7.00 -15.88
N LYS A 108 -1.71 7.68 -14.74
CA LYS A 108 -0.40 8.04 -14.15
C LYS A 108 0.41 6.81 -13.76
N LEU A 109 -0.22 5.85 -13.12
CA LEU A 109 0.42 4.60 -12.68
C LEU A 109 0.90 3.79 -13.90
N GLN A 110 0.07 3.67 -14.94
CA GLN A 110 0.43 2.99 -16.18
C GLN A 110 1.62 3.67 -16.87
N ALA A 111 1.62 5.01 -16.93
CA ALA A 111 2.74 5.77 -17.47
C ALA A 111 4.04 5.60 -16.65
N ALA A 112 3.93 5.33 -15.35
CA ALA A 112 5.03 5.00 -14.45
C ALA A 112 5.43 3.51 -14.46
N GLY A 113 4.86 2.72 -15.39
CA GLY A 113 5.20 1.29 -15.57
C GLY A 113 4.52 0.34 -14.58
N VAL A 114 3.47 0.78 -13.88
CA VAL A 114 2.67 -0.08 -13.00
C VAL A 114 1.71 -0.93 -13.83
N GLU A 115 1.64 -2.22 -13.52
CA GLU A 115 0.72 -3.15 -14.17
C GLU A 115 -0.73 -2.88 -13.73
N ILE A 116 -1.59 -2.56 -14.69
CA ILE A 116 -3.03 -2.45 -14.50
C ILE A 116 -3.66 -3.79 -14.84
N ILE A 117 -4.06 -4.57 -13.82
CA ILE A 117 -4.65 -5.90 -14.01
C ILE A 117 -6.09 -5.78 -14.53
N THR A 118 -6.81 -4.81 -13.98
CA THR A 118 -8.20 -4.54 -14.34
C THR A 118 -8.38 -3.04 -14.51
N ALA A 119 -8.74 -2.62 -15.72
CA ALA A 119 -9.07 -1.23 -16.01
C ALA A 119 -10.29 -0.76 -15.20
N PRO A 120 -10.47 0.55 -14.98
CA PRO A 120 -11.64 1.08 -14.29
C PRO A 120 -12.95 0.52 -14.81
N LYS A 121 -13.74 -0.08 -13.92
CA LYS A 121 -15.08 -0.65 -14.21
C LYS A 121 -15.98 -0.59 -12.99
N ARG A 122 -17.27 -0.82 -13.19
CA ARG A 122 -18.24 -1.06 -12.11
C ARG A 122 -18.62 -2.54 -12.06
N LEU A 123 -18.75 -3.08 -10.87
CA LEU A 123 -19.30 -4.44 -10.69
C LEU A 123 -20.82 -4.45 -10.76
N LEU A 124 -21.44 -3.37 -10.26
CA LEU A 124 -22.88 -3.14 -10.30
C LEU A 124 -23.12 -1.67 -10.69
N PRO A 125 -24.23 -1.33 -11.32
CA PRO A 125 -24.53 0.06 -11.72
C PRO A 125 -24.50 1.07 -10.55
N SER A 126 -24.88 0.64 -9.35
CA SER A 126 -24.88 1.46 -8.13
C SER A 126 -23.54 1.45 -7.36
N ALA A 127 -22.61 0.56 -7.69
CA ALA A 127 -21.33 0.45 -7.01
C ALA A 127 -20.36 1.54 -7.49
N PRO A 128 -19.40 1.95 -6.65
CA PRO A 128 -18.29 2.77 -7.11
C PRO A 128 -17.48 2.05 -8.17
N ALA A 129 -16.85 2.79 -9.05
CA ALA A 129 -15.89 2.22 -9.99
C ALA A 129 -14.65 1.75 -9.24
N LEU A 130 -14.02 0.69 -9.71
CA LEU A 130 -12.81 0.11 -9.17
C LEU A 130 -11.85 -0.30 -10.28
N ALA A 131 -10.59 -0.44 -9.94
CA ALA A 131 -9.53 -0.99 -10.77
C ALA A 131 -8.63 -1.89 -9.92
N PHE A 132 -7.88 -2.78 -10.54
CA PHE A 132 -6.84 -3.56 -9.87
C PHE A 132 -5.49 -3.29 -10.48
N ILE A 133 -4.48 -3.15 -9.63
CA ILE A 133 -3.07 -3.01 -9.98
C ILE A 133 -2.24 -4.05 -9.24
N LYS A 134 -1.00 -4.24 -9.67
CA LYS A 134 0.00 -5.02 -8.93
C LYS A 134 1.10 -4.13 -8.41
N ASP A 135 1.54 -4.43 -7.19
CA ASP A 135 2.78 -3.89 -6.66
C ASP A 135 4.01 -4.65 -7.22
N PRO A 136 5.25 -4.21 -6.92
CA PRO A 136 6.47 -4.87 -7.43
C PRO A 136 6.68 -6.32 -6.98
N ASP A 137 6.03 -6.75 -5.89
CA ASP A 137 6.09 -8.12 -5.37
C ASP A 137 4.90 -8.98 -5.82
N GLY A 138 4.03 -8.42 -6.67
CA GLY A 138 2.89 -9.11 -7.26
C GLY A 138 1.62 -9.08 -6.39
N TYR A 139 1.60 -8.31 -5.29
CA TYR A 139 0.39 -8.15 -4.48
C TYR A 139 -0.67 -7.34 -5.22
N ASN A 140 -1.88 -7.87 -5.22
CA ASN A 140 -3.02 -7.15 -5.80
C ASN A 140 -3.44 -6.00 -4.89
N ILE A 141 -3.68 -4.84 -5.50
CA ILE A 141 -4.24 -3.67 -4.85
C ILE A 141 -5.50 -3.27 -5.60
N GLU A 142 -6.61 -3.14 -4.88
CA GLU A 142 -7.85 -2.61 -5.40
C GLU A 142 -7.87 -1.09 -5.23
N LEU A 143 -8.13 -0.36 -6.30
CA LEU A 143 -8.34 1.08 -6.26
C LEU A 143 -9.83 1.34 -6.42
N ILE A 144 -10.45 2.04 -5.47
CA ILE A 144 -11.89 2.32 -5.46
C ILE A 144 -12.11 3.83 -5.58
N GLN A 145 -12.92 4.25 -6.54
CA GLN A 145 -13.26 5.66 -6.71
C GLN A 145 -14.12 6.16 -5.54
N THR A 146 -13.64 7.17 -4.84
CA THR A 146 -14.33 7.77 -3.69
C THR A 146 -15.04 9.07 -4.03
N SER A 147 -14.62 9.80 -5.08
CA SER A 147 -15.19 11.09 -5.44
C SER A 147 -16.03 11.02 -6.71
N ARG A 148 -17.22 11.64 -6.68
CA ARG A 148 -18.07 11.84 -7.85
C ARG A 148 -17.62 13.01 -8.73
N ARG A 149 -16.62 13.79 -8.28
CA ARG A 149 -16.09 14.96 -9.00
C ARG A 149 -15.36 14.57 -10.30
N TYR A 150 -14.88 13.34 -10.38
CA TYR A 150 -14.08 12.84 -11.49
C TYR A 150 -14.84 11.72 -12.21
N PRO A 151 -15.77 12.06 -13.13
CA PRO A 151 -16.51 11.04 -13.86
C PRO A 151 -15.58 10.24 -14.77
N ILE A 152 -15.83 8.95 -14.87
CA ILE A 152 -15.10 8.05 -15.77
C ILE A 152 -15.91 7.91 -17.05
N PRO A 153 -15.37 8.31 -18.22
CA PRO A 153 -16.11 8.21 -19.48
C PRO A 153 -16.55 6.76 -19.75
N GLY A 154 -17.81 6.56 -20.02
CA GLY A 154 -18.39 5.26 -20.32
C GLY A 154 -18.80 4.42 -19.10
N LEU A 155 -18.65 4.93 -17.87
CA LEU A 155 -19.07 4.26 -16.63
C LEU A 155 -20.15 5.04 -15.86
#